data_9deaf677e579d30dd0065e0e65c41ace
#
_entry.id   9deaf677e579d30dd0065e0e65c41ace
#
_cell.length_a   1.000
_cell.length_b   1.000
_cell.length_c   1.000
_cell.angle_alpha   90.00
_cell.angle_beta   90.00
_cell.angle_gamma   90.00
#
_symmetry.space_group_name_H-M   'P 1'
#
loop_
_entity.id
_entity.type
_entity.pdbx_description
1 polymer ?
#
loop_
_entity_poly.entity_id
_entity_poly.type
_entity_poly.pdbx_seq_one_letter_code
_entity_poly.pdbx_strand_id
1 'polypeptide(L)'
;MIVFYKLGNILKERNMTWKDLCEAGISQNTPQNFSKNRNVSSDTIGKVCKYLDVQPGDIMEYIDENKAKEAEILAQMEALKKQLEEVRSNK
;
A
#
# COMPACT_ATOMS: atom_id res chain seq x y z
N MET A 1 -5.78 -9.26 -6.65
CA MET A 1 -4.36 -9.28 -6.27
C MET A 1 -4.17 -8.82 -4.84
N ILE A 2 -3.13 -9.29 -4.20
CA ILE A 2 -2.82 -8.87 -2.83
C ILE A 2 -1.92 -7.65 -2.87
N VAL A 3 -2.26 -6.62 -2.11
CA VAL A 3 -1.47 -5.39 -2.02
C VAL A 3 -1.10 -5.11 -0.55
N PHE A 4 -0.02 -4.36 -0.35
CA PHE A 4 0.53 -4.07 0.97
C PHE A 4 0.54 -2.57 1.28
N TYR A 5 -0.44 -1.84 0.78
CA TYR A 5 -0.54 -0.39 1.02
C TYR A 5 -0.70 -0.05 2.50
N LYS A 6 -1.43 -0.90 3.23
CA LYS A 6 -1.61 -0.72 4.67
C LYS A 6 -0.29 -0.81 5.43
N LEU A 7 0.60 -1.72 5.00
CA LEU A 7 1.94 -1.84 5.58
C LEU A 7 2.74 -0.56 5.37
N GLY A 8 2.70 0.00 4.16
CA GLY A 8 3.36 1.27 3.87
C GLY A 8 2.85 2.40 4.76
N ASN A 9 1.54 2.45 5.01
CA ASN A 9 0.94 3.44 5.89
C ASN A 9 1.39 3.28 7.35
N ILE A 10 1.47 2.03 7.83
CA ILE A 10 1.96 1.74 9.20
C ILE A 10 3.41 2.20 9.36
N LEU A 11 4.27 1.91 8.38
CA LEU A 11 5.67 2.33 8.42
C LEU A 11 5.77 3.85 8.46
N LYS A 12 4.99 4.53 7.65
CA LYS A 12 4.97 5.99 7.61
C LYS A 12 4.51 6.59 8.94
N GLU A 13 3.47 6.03 9.54
CA GLU A 13 2.97 6.48 10.85
C GLU A 13 3.99 6.30 11.96
N ARG A 14 4.83 5.27 11.88
CA ARG A 14 5.86 4.96 12.88
C ARG A 14 7.22 5.56 12.55
N ASN A 15 7.30 6.37 11.48
CA ASN A 15 8.57 6.96 11.00
C ASN A 15 9.61 5.88 10.66
N MET A 16 9.14 4.77 10.09
CA MET A 16 9.99 3.66 9.68
C MET A 16 10.11 3.62 8.16
N THR A 17 11.20 3.05 7.66
CA THR A 17 11.39 2.81 6.22
C THR A 17 11.18 1.33 5.91
N TRP A 18 11.04 1.01 4.62
CA TRP A 18 10.98 -0.38 4.18
C TRP A 18 12.22 -1.17 4.59
N LYS A 19 13.37 -0.51 4.60
CA LYS A 19 14.64 -1.12 4.99
C LYS A 19 14.63 -1.55 6.45
N ASP A 20 13.92 -0.84 7.31
CA ASP A 20 13.82 -1.17 8.72
C ASP A 20 13.16 -2.53 8.95
N LEU A 21 12.35 -3.00 8.01
CA LEU A 21 11.74 -4.32 8.08
C LEU A 21 12.76 -5.47 8.05
N CYS A 22 13.97 -5.23 7.58
CA CYS A 22 15.04 -6.23 7.59
C CYS A 22 15.38 -6.68 9.01
N GLU A 23 15.12 -5.85 10.02
CA GLU A 23 15.33 -6.18 11.43
C GLU A 23 14.35 -7.25 11.92
N ALA A 24 13.26 -7.48 11.19
CA ALA A 24 12.32 -8.55 11.50
C ALA A 24 12.86 -9.95 11.19
N GLY A 25 14.06 -10.05 10.61
CA GLY A 25 14.67 -11.32 10.24
C GLY A 25 14.32 -11.79 8.83
N ILE A 26 13.92 -10.86 7.96
CA ILE A 26 13.62 -11.12 6.56
C ILE A 26 14.81 -10.74 5.67
N SER A 27 14.85 -11.28 4.44
CA SER A 27 15.95 -10.99 3.53
C SER A 27 15.93 -9.55 3.07
N GLN A 28 17.07 -9.04 2.62
CA GLN A 28 17.23 -7.66 2.16
C GLN A 28 16.36 -7.31 0.96
N ASN A 29 15.97 -8.31 0.17
CA ASN A 29 15.14 -8.09 -1.02
C ASN A 29 13.63 -8.11 -0.69
N THR A 30 13.25 -8.60 0.47
CA THR A 30 11.85 -8.76 0.85
C THR A 30 11.11 -7.42 0.99
N PRO A 31 11.70 -6.37 1.60
CA PRO A 31 11.01 -5.07 1.65
C PRO A 31 10.62 -4.53 0.28
N GLN A 32 11.47 -4.74 -0.73
CA GLN A 32 11.15 -4.38 -2.11
C GLN A 32 9.94 -5.13 -2.64
N ASN A 33 9.83 -6.42 -2.31
CA ASN A 33 8.68 -7.22 -2.71
C ASN A 33 7.39 -6.69 -2.12
N PHE A 34 7.39 -6.27 -0.86
CA PHE A 34 6.24 -5.62 -0.23
C PHE A 34 5.88 -4.31 -0.92
N SER A 35 6.86 -3.44 -1.17
CA SER A 35 6.60 -2.13 -1.77
C SER A 35 6.06 -2.23 -3.20
N LYS A 36 6.42 -3.29 -3.93
CA LYS A 36 5.97 -3.53 -5.30
C LYS A 36 4.78 -4.49 -5.37
N ASN A 37 4.20 -4.85 -4.23
CA ASN A 37 3.07 -5.79 -4.14
C ASN A 37 3.36 -7.14 -4.80
N ARG A 38 4.58 -7.62 -4.67
CA ARG A 38 4.99 -8.93 -5.17
C ARG A 38 4.66 -10.02 -4.15
N ASN A 39 4.70 -11.26 -4.61
CA ASN A 39 4.42 -12.40 -3.74
C ASN A 39 5.47 -12.53 -2.64
N VAL A 40 5.01 -12.66 -1.40
CA VAL A 40 5.84 -12.97 -0.24
C VAL A 40 5.26 -14.18 0.47
N SER A 41 6.12 -14.97 1.12
CA SER A 41 5.66 -16.17 1.81
C SER A 41 4.87 -15.80 3.08
N SER A 42 4.00 -16.71 3.51
CA SER A 42 3.26 -16.52 4.76
C SER A 42 4.18 -16.47 5.97
N ASP A 43 5.31 -17.19 5.92
CA ASP A 43 6.33 -17.13 6.96
C ASP A 43 6.91 -15.73 7.09
N THR A 44 7.22 -15.10 5.97
CA THR A 44 7.72 -13.71 5.92
C THR A 44 6.68 -12.74 6.47
N ILE A 45 5.42 -12.90 6.08
CA ILE A 45 4.31 -12.09 6.59
C ILE A 45 4.22 -12.23 8.10
N GLY A 46 4.33 -13.44 8.62
CA GLY A 46 4.32 -13.71 10.06
C GLY A 46 5.44 -13.00 10.81
N LYS A 47 6.65 -12.99 10.24
CA LYS A 47 7.79 -12.29 10.84
C LYS A 47 7.57 -10.78 10.93
N VAL A 48 7.03 -10.19 9.89
CA VAL A 48 6.70 -8.75 9.86
C VAL A 48 5.60 -8.44 10.88
N CYS A 49 4.57 -9.27 10.94
CA CYS A 49 3.48 -9.09 11.90
C CYS A 49 3.98 -9.15 13.35
N LYS A 50 4.87 -10.09 13.65
CA LYS A 50 5.46 -10.22 14.98
C LYS A 50 6.32 -9.00 15.32
N TYR A 51 7.12 -8.53 14.36
CA TYR A 51 8.01 -7.38 14.55
C TYR A 51 7.23 -6.09 14.82
N LEU A 52 6.13 -5.88 14.08
CA LEU A 52 5.31 -4.68 14.20
C LEU A 52 4.17 -4.83 15.21
N ASP A 53 3.97 -6.04 15.75
CA ASP A 53 2.87 -6.35 16.66
C ASP A 53 1.50 -6.03 16.03
N VAL A 54 1.28 -6.56 14.81
CA VAL A 54 0.04 -6.37 14.04
C VAL A 54 -0.43 -7.71 13.49
N GLN A 55 -1.64 -7.74 12.95
CA GLN A 55 -2.21 -8.91 12.29
C GLN A 55 -2.01 -8.83 10.78
N PRO A 56 -2.03 -9.96 10.06
CA PRO A 56 -1.89 -9.93 8.59
C PRO A 56 -2.91 -9.02 7.90
N GLY A 57 -4.15 -8.97 8.39
CA GLY A 57 -5.17 -8.09 7.82
C GLY A 57 -4.88 -6.61 8.01
N ASP A 58 -3.95 -6.25 8.90
CA ASP A 58 -3.53 -4.87 9.10
C ASP A 58 -2.48 -4.40 8.08
N ILE A 59 -1.81 -5.34 7.39
CA ILE A 59 -0.71 -5.01 6.49
C ILE A 59 -1.01 -5.37 5.03
N MET A 60 -2.04 -6.18 4.76
CA MET A 60 -2.34 -6.63 3.40
C MET A 60 -3.84 -6.63 3.18
N GLU A 61 -4.23 -6.51 1.90
CA GLU A 61 -5.62 -6.61 1.50
C GLU A 61 -5.71 -7.18 0.08
N TYR A 62 -6.86 -7.75 -0.24
CA TYR A 62 -7.13 -8.21 -1.59
C TYR A 62 -7.86 -7.11 -2.36
N ILE A 63 -7.36 -6.81 -3.55
CA ILE A 63 -7.99 -5.87 -4.47
C ILE A 63 -8.26 -6.61 -5.77
N ASP A 64 -9.50 -6.51 -6.27
CA ASP A 64 -9.84 -6.95 -7.60
C ASP A 64 -9.21 -5.97 -8.61
N GLU A 65 -8.46 -6.49 -9.58
CA GLU A 65 -7.79 -5.65 -10.59
C GLU A 65 -8.77 -4.77 -11.35
N ASN A 66 -9.97 -5.29 -11.63
CA ASN A 66 -11.01 -4.53 -12.32
C ASN A 66 -11.53 -3.37 -11.45
N LYS A 67 -11.70 -3.61 -10.15
CA LYS A 67 -12.10 -2.56 -9.21
C LYS A 67 -11.03 -1.51 -9.02
N ALA A 68 -9.76 -1.90 -9.02
CA ALA A 68 -8.65 -0.95 -8.93
C ALA A 68 -8.63 -0.01 -10.14
N LYS A 69 -8.87 -0.55 -11.34
CA LYS A 69 -8.95 0.27 -12.55
C LYS A 69 -10.16 1.20 -12.53
N GLU A 70 -11.30 0.72 -12.07
CA GLU A 70 -12.50 1.56 -11.92
C GLU A 70 -12.27 2.70 -10.93
N ALA A 71 -11.62 2.43 -9.81
CA ALA A 71 -11.30 3.45 -8.82
C ALA A 71 -10.34 4.50 -9.39
N GLU A 72 -9.34 4.09 -10.17
CA GLU A 72 -8.43 4.99 -10.85
C GLU A 72 -9.15 5.89 -11.85
N ILE A 73 -10.02 5.31 -12.66
CA ILE A 73 -10.81 6.05 -13.65
C ILE A 73 -11.74 7.05 -12.95
N LEU A 74 -12.41 6.63 -11.88
CA LEU A 74 -13.29 7.51 -11.11
C LEU A 74 -12.52 8.66 -10.48
N ALA A 75 -11.35 8.39 -9.93
CA ALA A 75 -10.50 9.42 -9.34
C ALA A 75 -10.04 10.44 -10.40
N GLN A 76 -9.70 9.98 -11.60
CA GLN A 76 -9.32 10.86 -12.71
C GLN A 76 -10.50 11.68 -13.17
N MET A 77 -11.70 11.11 -13.24
CA MET A 77 -12.90 11.83 -13.63
C MET A 77 -13.26 12.91 -12.62
N GLU A 78 -13.15 12.61 -11.33
CA GLU A 78 -13.38 13.60 -10.27
C GLU A 78 -12.37 14.75 -10.31
N ALA A 79 -11.10 14.45 -10.57
CA ALA A 79 -10.06 15.47 -10.70
C ALA A 79 -10.33 16.40 -11.89
N LEU A 80 -10.73 15.85 -13.02
CA LEU A 80 -11.11 16.62 -14.21
C LEU A 80 -12.33 17.49 -13.95
N LYS A 81 -13.33 16.95 -13.26
CA LYS A 81 -14.53 17.71 -12.91
C LYS A 81 -14.21 18.88 -11.99
N LYS A 82 -13.33 18.67 -11.04
CA LYS A 82 -12.85 19.71 -10.13
C LYS A 82 -12.14 20.84 -10.87
N GLN A 83 -11.27 20.48 -11.83
CA GLN A 83 -10.56 21.45 -12.66
C GLN A 83 -11.52 22.30 -13.50
N LEU A 84 -12.55 21.67 -14.05
CA LEU A 84 -13.58 22.37 -14.82
C LEU A 84 -14.36 23.34 -13.95
N GLU A 85 -14.69 22.96 -12.71
CA GLU A 85 -15.39 23.84 -11.78
C GLU A 85 -14.53 25.06 -11.38
N GLU A 86 -13.22 24.85 -11.18
CA GLU A 86 -12.29 25.94 -10.89
C GLU A 86 -12.19 26.94 -12.03
N VAL A 87 -12.14 26.44 -13.26
CA VAL A 87 -12.10 27.31 -14.46
C VAL A 87 -13.40 28.10 -14.59
N ARG A 88 -14.54 27.51 -14.26
CA ARG A 88 -15.84 28.21 -14.30
C ARG A 88 -15.98 29.25 -13.20
N SER A 89 -15.42 29.00 -12.02
CA SER A 89 -15.54 29.95 -10.89
C SER A 89 -14.60 31.12 -11.02
N ASN A 90 -13.59 31.07 -11.88
CA ASN A 90 -12.67 32.17 -12.15
C ASN A 90 -13.16 33.12 -13.26
N LYS A 91 -14.35 32.92 -13.75
CA LYS A 91 -15.02 33.83 -14.68
C LYS A 91 -16.05 34.64 -13.91
#